data_b346fa6cb2fe1a01cc0e2bd7a5662278
#
_entry.id   b346fa6cb2fe1a01cc0e2bd7a5662278
#
_cell.length_a   1.000
_cell.length_b   1.000
_cell.length_c   1.000
_cell.angle_alpha   90.00
_cell.angle_beta   90.00
_cell.angle_gamma   90.00
#
_symmetry.space_group_name_H-M   'P 1'
#
loop_
_entity.id
_entity.type
_entity.pdbx_description
1 polymer ?
#
loop_
_entity_poly.entity_id
_entity_poly.type
_entity_poly.pdbx_seq_one_letter_code
_entity_poly.pdbx_strand_id
1 'polypeptide(L)'
;MTKSFALVCCLALCACTQPAPRETVRICDSDGCAERPRDYATHDARMSDRADDERLVALEALAERDPRAAYDLGLRYFRGDGVRQDSYKALTWMRSAAERGHLEAQKALGRFYLTGLEEMGPDPREAEKWLSITASRGDKEARTLLAEANAARRSEEAEWKWRQHWRAVFHDYWYRRYTYLGYWRDGYWYYR
;
A
#
# COMPACT_ATOMS: atom_id res chain seq x y z
N MET A 1 69.98 -11.77 53.67
CA MET A 1 70.42 -11.80 52.25
C MET A 1 69.37 -12.58 51.50
N THR A 2 68.36 -11.93 50.94
CA THR A 2 67.44 -12.56 50.03
C THR A 2 66.98 -11.52 49.02
N LYS A 3 67.36 -11.71 47.76
CA LYS A 3 67.03 -10.85 46.62
C LYS A 3 65.68 -11.20 46.07
N SER A 4 64.73 -10.27 46.15
CA SER A 4 63.45 -10.38 45.46
C SER A 4 63.59 -10.01 44.00
N PHE A 5 63.25 -10.95 43.12
CA PHE A 5 63.11 -10.73 41.69
C PHE A 5 61.67 -10.25 41.42
N ALA A 6 61.49 -9.01 40.99
CA ALA A 6 60.23 -8.49 40.53
C ALA A 6 60.07 -8.82 39.03
N LEU A 7 59.10 -9.69 38.77
CA LEU A 7 58.72 -10.05 37.40
C LEU A 7 57.76 -8.95 36.86
N VAL A 8 58.24 -8.10 35.94
CA VAL A 8 57.43 -7.09 35.29
C VAL A 8 56.73 -7.77 34.10
N CYS A 9 55.42 -8.00 34.26
CA CYS A 9 54.55 -8.54 33.21
C CYS A 9 54.11 -7.37 32.31
N CYS A 10 54.75 -7.18 31.16
CA CYS A 10 54.29 -6.26 30.13
C CYS A 10 53.06 -6.81 29.42
N LEU A 11 51.87 -6.40 29.85
CA LEU A 11 50.64 -6.58 29.09
C LEU A 11 50.65 -5.61 27.90
N ALA A 12 50.99 -6.13 26.72
CA ALA A 12 50.81 -5.42 25.46
C ALA A 12 49.33 -5.33 25.17
N LEU A 13 48.71 -4.19 25.47
CA LEU A 13 47.39 -3.83 25.01
C LEU A 13 47.42 -3.62 23.48
N CYS A 14 47.02 -4.68 22.74
CA CYS A 14 46.72 -4.55 21.33
C CYS A 14 45.48 -3.69 21.14
N ALA A 15 45.63 -2.38 21.10
CA ALA A 15 44.55 -1.46 20.73
C ALA A 15 44.23 -1.70 19.26
N CYS A 16 43.17 -2.42 18.98
CA CYS A 16 42.53 -2.43 17.66
C CYS A 16 42.08 -1.00 17.36
N THR A 17 42.91 -0.23 16.70
CA THR A 17 42.55 1.04 16.11
C THR A 17 41.52 0.74 14.98
N GLN A 18 40.25 0.91 15.26
CA GLN A 18 39.24 0.94 14.21
C GLN A 18 39.60 2.08 13.25
N PRO A 19 39.67 1.82 11.93
CA PRO A 19 39.91 2.89 10.98
C PRO A 19 38.78 3.91 11.12
N ALA A 20 39.12 5.18 11.24
CA ALA A 20 38.18 6.27 11.27
C ALA A 20 37.20 6.13 10.08
N PRO A 21 35.89 6.38 10.26
CA PRO A 21 34.94 6.31 9.16
C PRO A 21 35.45 7.24 8.04
N ARG A 22 35.58 6.69 6.85
CA ARG A 22 35.98 7.49 5.69
C ARG A 22 35.03 8.66 5.52
N GLU A 23 35.53 9.86 5.56
CA GLU A 23 34.77 11.09 5.35
C GLU A 23 34.35 11.25 3.89
N THR A 24 34.85 10.43 2.97
CA THR A 24 34.57 10.46 1.55
C THR A 24 33.86 9.17 1.10
N VAL A 25 33.01 9.31 0.09
CA VAL A 25 32.36 8.22 -0.66
C VAL A 25 32.68 8.37 -2.12
N ARG A 26 32.84 7.24 -2.82
CA ARG A 26 33.07 7.24 -4.25
C ARG A 26 31.73 7.32 -4.96
N ILE A 27 31.50 8.39 -5.70
CA ILE A 27 30.29 8.61 -6.51
C ILE A 27 30.68 8.48 -7.97
N CYS A 28 29.89 7.69 -8.71
CA CYS A 28 30.07 7.50 -10.16
C CYS A 28 28.83 8.06 -10.88
N ASP A 29 29.06 8.94 -11.85
CA ASP A 29 28.06 9.52 -12.74
C ASP A 29 28.46 9.33 -14.21
N SER A 30 27.76 9.98 -15.14
CA SER A 30 28.05 9.92 -16.58
C SER A 30 29.44 10.43 -16.95
N ASP A 31 30.06 11.26 -16.12
CA ASP A 31 31.34 11.89 -16.32
C ASP A 31 32.51 11.11 -15.68
N GLY A 32 32.20 10.05 -14.91
CA GLY A 32 33.17 9.16 -14.26
C GLY A 32 32.95 8.99 -12.77
N CYS A 33 33.93 8.40 -12.10
CA CYS A 33 33.90 8.16 -10.66
C CYS A 33 34.85 9.12 -9.93
N ALA A 34 34.35 9.85 -8.93
CA ALA A 34 35.10 10.76 -8.09
C ALA A 34 34.87 10.49 -6.59
N GLU A 35 35.91 10.73 -5.77
CA GLU A 35 35.78 10.75 -4.32
C GLU A 35 35.14 12.05 -3.88
N ARG A 36 34.02 11.98 -3.17
CA ARG A 36 33.27 13.15 -2.67
C ARG A 36 33.08 13.03 -1.16
N PRO A 37 33.02 14.15 -0.42
CA PRO A 37 32.63 14.13 0.98
C PRO A 37 31.28 13.40 1.19
N ARG A 38 31.08 12.78 2.35
CA ARG A 38 29.84 12.06 2.65
C ARG A 38 28.59 12.94 2.66
N ASP A 39 28.77 14.22 2.95
CA ASP A 39 27.74 15.23 2.93
C ASP A 39 27.55 15.88 1.55
N TYR A 40 28.33 15.41 0.55
CA TYR A 40 28.16 15.86 -0.83
C TYR A 40 26.83 15.37 -1.38
N ALA A 41 25.86 16.28 -1.45
CA ALA A 41 24.62 16.02 -2.15
C ALA A 41 24.90 16.04 -3.67
N THR A 42 24.73 14.89 -4.33
CA THR A 42 24.81 14.75 -5.80
C THR A 42 23.77 15.58 -6.54
N HIS A 43 22.77 16.00 -5.82
CA HIS A 43 21.74 16.96 -6.21
C HIS A 43 21.47 17.81 -4.99
N ASP A 44 21.02 19.04 -5.17
CA ASP A 44 20.56 19.88 -4.05
C ASP A 44 19.20 19.33 -3.52
N ALA A 45 19.25 18.05 -3.10
CA ALA A 45 18.11 17.28 -2.67
C ALA A 45 17.31 18.01 -1.58
N ARG A 46 18.04 18.68 -0.66
CA ARG A 46 17.38 19.44 0.41
C ARG A 46 16.61 20.66 -0.08
N MET A 47 17.06 21.32 -1.15
CA MET A 47 16.34 22.44 -1.74
C MET A 47 15.19 21.97 -2.63
N SER A 48 15.37 20.87 -3.39
CA SER A 48 14.30 20.25 -4.16
C SER A 48 13.21 19.69 -3.26
N ASP A 49 13.59 18.96 -2.21
CA ASP A 49 12.64 18.38 -1.25
C ASP A 49 11.81 19.47 -0.57
N ARG A 50 12.46 20.58 -0.11
CA ARG A 50 11.74 21.69 0.53
C ARG A 50 10.78 22.40 -0.45
N ALA A 51 11.22 22.65 -1.69
CA ALA A 51 10.37 23.28 -2.70
C ALA A 51 9.20 22.38 -3.11
N ASP A 52 9.42 21.07 -3.17
CA ASP A 52 8.38 20.10 -3.46
C ASP A 52 7.40 19.94 -2.29
N ASP A 53 7.90 19.97 -1.04
CA ASP A 53 7.06 20.03 0.16
C ASP A 53 6.17 21.29 0.20
N GLU A 54 6.72 22.46 -0.11
CA GLU A 54 5.96 23.71 -0.15
C GLU A 54 4.88 23.68 -1.26
N ARG A 55 5.20 23.13 -2.43
CA ARG A 55 4.24 22.93 -3.52
C ARG A 55 3.13 21.95 -3.15
N LEU A 56 3.48 20.87 -2.46
CA LEU A 56 2.53 19.88 -1.99
C LEU A 56 1.55 20.51 -0.99
N VAL A 57 2.05 21.23 0.00
CA VAL A 57 1.22 21.96 0.98
C VAL A 57 0.28 22.96 0.31
N ALA A 58 0.79 23.70 -0.69
CA ALA A 58 -0.02 24.64 -1.47
C ALA A 58 -1.10 23.90 -2.30
N LEU A 59 -0.77 22.75 -2.89
CA LEU A 59 -1.72 21.95 -3.64
C LEU A 59 -2.78 21.32 -2.72
N GLU A 60 -2.42 20.84 -1.54
CA GLU A 60 -3.36 20.35 -0.53
C GLU A 60 -4.34 21.42 -0.10
N ALA A 61 -3.85 22.63 0.21
CA ALA A 61 -4.71 23.76 0.55
C ALA A 61 -5.65 24.20 -0.58
N LEU A 62 -5.21 24.03 -1.83
CA LEU A 62 -6.06 24.26 -3.02
C LEU A 62 -7.09 23.15 -3.18
N ALA A 63 -6.69 21.89 -2.97
CA ALA A 63 -7.52 20.70 -3.11
C ALA A 63 -8.72 20.70 -2.14
N GLU A 64 -8.58 21.33 -0.98
CA GLU A 64 -9.68 21.53 -0.03
C GLU A 64 -10.83 22.37 -0.62
N ARG A 65 -10.54 23.23 -1.60
CA ARG A 65 -11.50 24.19 -2.18
C ARG A 65 -11.87 23.89 -3.62
N ASP A 66 -10.93 23.38 -4.42
CA ASP A 66 -11.14 23.07 -5.85
C ASP A 66 -11.13 21.55 -6.09
N PRO A 67 -12.25 20.96 -6.56
CA PRO A 67 -12.31 19.53 -6.85
C PRO A 67 -11.36 19.09 -7.97
N ARG A 68 -10.91 19.99 -8.86
CA ARG A 68 -9.91 19.68 -9.88
C ARG A 68 -8.53 19.49 -9.25
N ALA A 69 -8.17 20.36 -8.31
CA ALA A 69 -6.93 20.21 -7.54
C ALA A 69 -6.94 18.95 -6.68
N ALA A 70 -8.08 18.59 -6.08
CA ALA A 70 -8.24 17.35 -5.34
C ALA A 70 -8.08 16.11 -6.24
N TYR A 71 -8.61 16.15 -7.45
CA TYR A 71 -8.39 15.09 -8.44
C TYR A 71 -6.91 14.97 -8.85
N ASP A 72 -6.25 16.10 -9.14
CA ASP A 72 -4.81 16.11 -9.46
C ASP A 72 -3.96 15.57 -8.31
N LEU A 73 -4.24 15.98 -7.10
CA LEU A 73 -3.56 15.48 -5.89
C LEU A 73 -3.79 13.98 -5.68
N GLY A 74 -5.00 13.50 -5.91
CA GLY A 74 -5.33 12.08 -5.91
C GLY A 74 -4.52 11.29 -6.93
N LEU A 75 -4.35 11.80 -8.16
CA LEU A 75 -3.51 11.20 -9.20
C LEU A 75 -2.02 11.16 -8.80
N ARG A 76 -1.52 12.23 -8.16
CA ARG A 76 -0.13 12.28 -7.67
C ARG A 76 0.14 11.23 -6.63
N TYR A 77 -0.73 11.09 -5.63
CA TYR A 77 -0.62 10.03 -4.63
C TYR A 77 -0.75 8.64 -5.24
N PHE A 78 -1.60 8.47 -6.25
CA PHE A 78 -1.74 7.20 -6.94
C PHE A 78 -0.48 6.78 -7.73
N ARG A 79 0.17 7.75 -8.37
CA ARG A 79 1.35 7.51 -9.22
C ARG A 79 2.68 7.62 -8.47
N GLY A 80 2.71 8.29 -7.32
CA GLY A 80 3.95 8.67 -6.65
C GLY A 80 4.66 9.85 -7.35
N ASP A 81 3.91 10.76 -7.97
CA ASP A 81 4.46 11.89 -8.73
C ASP A 81 4.66 13.12 -7.85
N GLY A 82 5.91 13.39 -7.48
CA GLY A 82 6.30 14.44 -6.53
C GLY A 82 5.87 14.18 -5.09
N VAL A 83 5.33 13.00 -4.80
CA VAL A 83 4.92 12.52 -3.48
C VAL A 83 5.18 11.03 -3.37
N ARG A 84 5.34 10.53 -2.14
CA ARG A 84 5.36 9.08 -1.94
C ARG A 84 4.01 8.49 -2.34
N GLN A 85 4.03 7.41 -3.14
CA GLN A 85 2.83 6.68 -3.51
C GLN A 85 2.05 6.24 -2.27
N ASP A 86 0.74 6.52 -2.27
CA ASP A 86 -0.17 6.21 -1.18
C ASP A 86 -1.60 6.05 -1.72
N SER A 87 -2.03 4.82 -1.90
CA SER A 87 -3.34 4.49 -2.45
C SER A 87 -4.49 4.94 -1.58
N TYR A 88 -4.32 4.94 -0.26
CA TYR A 88 -5.35 5.41 0.66
C TYR A 88 -5.58 6.92 0.52
N LYS A 89 -4.50 7.71 0.48
CA LYS A 89 -4.59 9.16 0.24
C LYS A 89 -5.13 9.45 -1.16
N ALA A 90 -4.67 8.70 -2.16
CA ALA A 90 -5.18 8.81 -3.53
C ALA A 90 -6.70 8.64 -3.57
N LEU A 91 -7.22 7.57 -2.97
CA LEU A 91 -8.65 7.28 -2.92
C LEU A 91 -9.43 8.37 -2.13
N THR A 92 -8.86 8.87 -1.04
CA THR A 92 -9.48 9.92 -0.22
C THR A 92 -9.65 11.21 -1.02
N TRP A 93 -8.63 11.68 -1.71
CA TRP A 93 -8.68 12.89 -2.53
C TRP A 93 -9.56 12.70 -3.76
N MET A 94 -9.49 11.54 -4.42
CA MET A 94 -10.39 11.20 -5.53
C MET A 94 -11.85 11.21 -5.12
N ARG A 95 -12.18 10.66 -3.94
CA ARG A 95 -13.54 10.67 -3.38
C ARG A 95 -14.00 12.09 -3.09
N SER A 96 -13.17 12.90 -2.44
CA SER A 96 -13.45 14.32 -2.19
C SER A 96 -13.77 15.08 -3.49
N ALA A 97 -12.97 14.86 -4.54
CA ALA A 97 -13.23 15.47 -5.85
C ALA A 97 -14.55 14.98 -6.47
N ALA A 98 -14.82 13.67 -6.42
CA ALA A 98 -16.00 13.05 -7.00
C ALA A 98 -17.31 13.49 -6.31
N GLU A 99 -17.32 13.57 -4.98
CA GLU A 99 -18.45 14.04 -4.18
C GLU A 99 -18.80 15.50 -4.48
N ARG A 100 -17.80 16.32 -4.81
CA ARG A 100 -17.96 17.69 -5.27
C ARG A 100 -18.27 17.82 -6.77
N GLY A 101 -18.54 16.69 -7.44
CA GLY A 101 -19.07 16.64 -8.79
C GLY A 101 -18.03 16.60 -9.91
N HIS A 102 -16.75 16.39 -9.61
CA HIS A 102 -15.71 16.26 -10.63
C HIS A 102 -15.89 14.96 -11.44
N LEU A 103 -16.21 15.08 -12.72
CA LEU A 103 -16.62 13.95 -13.57
C LEU A 103 -15.53 12.88 -13.73
N GLU A 104 -14.28 13.33 -14.00
CA GLU A 104 -13.16 12.40 -14.16
C GLU A 104 -12.82 11.66 -12.85
N ALA A 105 -12.98 12.32 -11.69
CA ALA A 105 -12.81 11.66 -10.40
C ALA A 105 -13.89 10.60 -10.15
N GLN A 106 -15.15 10.89 -10.51
CA GLN A 106 -16.25 9.92 -10.43
C GLN A 106 -15.98 8.70 -11.30
N LYS A 107 -15.51 8.92 -12.54
CA LYS A 107 -15.14 7.83 -13.44
C LYS A 107 -13.92 7.04 -12.93
N ALA A 108 -12.90 7.73 -12.43
CA ALA A 108 -11.72 7.09 -11.84
C ALA A 108 -12.08 6.21 -10.64
N LEU A 109 -12.94 6.69 -9.74
CA LEU A 109 -13.46 5.88 -8.63
C LEU A 109 -14.22 4.65 -9.12
N GLY A 110 -15.08 4.82 -10.13
CA GLY A 110 -15.78 3.69 -10.73
C GLY A 110 -14.84 2.61 -11.23
N ARG A 111 -13.73 2.99 -11.86
CA ARG A 111 -12.69 2.03 -12.29
C ARG A 111 -11.98 1.39 -11.10
N PHE A 112 -11.56 2.18 -10.10
CA PHE A 112 -10.87 1.65 -8.93
C PHE A 112 -11.72 0.62 -8.19
N TYR A 113 -12.99 0.91 -7.99
CA TYR A 113 -13.90 -0.03 -7.35
C TYR A 113 -14.24 -1.24 -8.22
N LEU A 114 -14.23 -1.10 -9.54
CA LEU A 114 -14.47 -2.25 -10.44
C LEU A 114 -13.29 -3.23 -10.47
N THR A 115 -12.06 -2.71 -10.49
CA THR A 115 -10.85 -3.53 -10.63
C THR A 115 -10.21 -3.92 -9.30
N GLY A 116 -10.52 -3.18 -8.23
CA GLY A 116 -9.76 -3.19 -6.99
C GLY A 116 -8.51 -2.31 -7.08
N LEU A 117 -8.00 -1.89 -5.94
CA LEU A 117 -6.79 -1.07 -5.82
C LEU A 117 -5.91 -1.66 -4.71
N GLU A 118 -4.75 -2.20 -5.09
CA GLU A 118 -3.79 -2.83 -4.18
C GLU A 118 -4.44 -3.88 -3.25
N GLU A 119 -4.41 -3.66 -1.93
CA GLU A 119 -5.01 -4.55 -0.94
C GLU A 119 -6.53 -4.47 -0.88
N MET A 120 -7.11 -3.42 -1.46
CA MET A 120 -8.56 -3.26 -1.54
C MET A 120 -9.10 -4.05 -2.73
N GLY A 121 -9.85 -5.11 -2.46
CA GLY A 121 -10.52 -5.88 -3.50
C GLY A 121 -11.57 -5.07 -4.26
N PRO A 122 -12.09 -5.61 -5.38
CA PRO A 122 -13.15 -4.96 -6.14
C PRO A 122 -14.43 -4.82 -5.32
N ASP A 123 -15.12 -3.70 -5.51
CA ASP A 123 -16.47 -3.44 -4.98
C ASP A 123 -17.38 -3.00 -6.12
N PRO A 124 -18.07 -3.95 -6.79
CA PRO A 124 -18.94 -3.65 -7.91
C PRO A 124 -20.13 -2.74 -7.56
N ARG A 125 -20.53 -2.67 -6.30
CA ARG A 125 -21.65 -1.81 -5.86
C ARG A 125 -21.24 -0.34 -5.82
N GLU A 126 -20.07 -0.06 -5.24
CA GLU A 126 -19.50 1.29 -5.27
C GLU A 126 -19.12 1.69 -6.71
N ALA A 127 -18.60 0.75 -7.52
CA ALA A 127 -18.34 0.99 -8.94
C ALA A 127 -19.64 1.40 -9.68
N GLU A 128 -20.74 0.65 -9.51
CA GLU A 128 -22.04 0.93 -10.10
C GLU A 128 -22.52 2.34 -9.74
N LYS A 129 -22.43 2.72 -8.47
CA LYS A 129 -22.82 4.04 -7.96
C LYS A 129 -22.10 5.18 -8.72
N TRP A 130 -20.79 5.15 -8.77
CA TRP A 130 -20.01 6.20 -9.40
C TRP A 130 -20.13 6.22 -10.93
N LEU A 131 -20.14 5.05 -11.56
CA LEU A 131 -20.30 4.91 -13.00
C LEU A 131 -21.68 5.30 -13.50
N SER A 132 -22.75 5.07 -12.71
CA SER A 132 -24.10 5.50 -13.07
C SER A 132 -24.21 7.02 -13.18
N ILE A 133 -23.54 7.76 -12.29
CA ILE A 133 -23.53 9.22 -12.31
C ILE A 133 -22.85 9.72 -13.60
N THR A 134 -21.68 9.16 -13.95
CA THR A 134 -20.94 9.58 -15.14
C THR A 134 -21.62 9.12 -16.44
N ALA A 135 -22.19 7.93 -16.46
CA ALA A 135 -22.96 7.40 -17.58
C ALA A 135 -24.21 8.24 -17.88
N SER A 136 -24.93 8.70 -16.83
CA SER A 136 -26.10 9.57 -16.98
C SER A 136 -25.76 10.94 -17.58
N ARG A 137 -24.50 11.39 -17.39
CA ARG A 137 -23.99 12.63 -17.99
C ARG A 137 -23.47 12.46 -19.42
N GLY A 138 -23.61 11.27 -19.99
CA GLY A 138 -23.31 10.98 -21.39
C GLY A 138 -21.94 10.39 -21.66
N ASP A 139 -21.13 10.08 -20.62
CA ASP A 139 -19.82 9.44 -20.79
C ASP A 139 -20.01 8.02 -21.36
N LYS A 140 -19.46 7.79 -22.56
CA LYS A 140 -19.61 6.50 -23.27
C LYS A 140 -18.85 5.37 -22.59
N GLU A 141 -17.66 5.67 -22.07
CA GLU A 141 -16.82 4.70 -21.40
C GLU A 141 -17.46 4.28 -20.07
N ALA A 142 -17.96 5.25 -19.29
CA ALA A 142 -18.67 4.95 -18.05
C ALA A 142 -19.89 4.04 -18.28
N ARG A 143 -20.59 4.16 -19.41
CA ARG A 143 -21.70 3.24 -19.78
C ARG A 143 -21.22 1.80 -19.96
N THR A 144 -20.08 1.61 -20.62
CA THR A 144 -19.49 0.26 -20.78
C THR A 144 -19.07 -0.31 -19.44
N LEU A 145 -18.31 0.47 -18.66
CA LEU A 145 -17.87 0.03 -17.31
C LEU A 145 -19.04 -0.20 -16.35
N LEU A 146 -20.12 0.56 -16.48
CA LEU A 146 -21.34 0.33 -15.70
C LEU A 146 -21.99 -1.02 -16.02
N ALA A 147 -21.99 -1.43 -17.29
CA ALA A 147 -22.49 -2.75 -17.67
C ALA A 147 -21.63 -3.87 -17.05
N GLU A 148 -20.32 -3.69 -17.02
CA GLU A 148 -19.38 -4.62 -16.36
C GLU A 148 -19.61 -4.66 -14.84
N ALA A 149 -19.75 -3.50 -14.18
CA ALA A 149 -20.02 -3.42 -12.74
C ALA A 149 -21.33 -4.13 -12.38
N ASN A 150 -22.38 -3.94 -13.18
CA ASN A 150 -23.65 -4.62 -13.01
C ASN A 150 -23.55 -6.15 -13.19
N ALA A 151 -22.71 -6.62 -14.13
CA ALA A 151 -22.48 -8.04 -14.33
C ALA A 151 -21.69 -8.64 -13.14
N ALA A 152 -20.64 -7.95 -12.68
CA ALA A 152 -19.85 -8.36 -11.52
C ALA A 152 -20.71 -8.45 -10.26
N ARG A 153 -21.55 -7.44 -9.97
CA ARG A 153 -22.46 -7.45 -8.82
C ARG A 153 -23.43 -8.62 -8.84
N ARG A 154 -23.99 -8.94 -10.01
CA ARG A 154 -24.89 -10.12 -10.15
C ARG A 154 -24.15 -11.42 -9.91
N SER A 155 -22.88 -11.51 -10.34
CA SER A 155 -22.03 -12.67 -10.09
C SER A 155 -21.75 -12.85 -8.61
N GLU A 156 -21.44 -11.78 -7.88
CA GLU A 156 -21.25 -11.81 -6.41
C GLU A 156 -22.53 -12.27 -5.66
N GLU A 157 -23.68 -11.77 -6.05
CA GLU A 157 -24.95 -12.21 -5.47
C GLU A 157 -25.24 -13.70 -5.74
N ALA A 158 -24.92 -14.18 -6.94
CA ALA A 158 -25.07 -15.57 -7.30
C ALA A 158 -24.09 -16.46 -6.49
N GLU A 159 -22.85 -16.05 -6.35
CA GLU A 159 -21.84 -16.74 -5.54
C GLU A 159 -22.22 -16.72 -4.05
N TRP A 160 -22.72 -15.59 -3.53
CA TRP A 160 -23.19 -15.51 -2.15
C TRP A 160 -24.35 -16.47 -1.90
N LYS A 161 -25.38 -16.52 -2.79
CA LYS A 161 -26.51 -17.45 -2.70
C LYS A 161 -26.04 -18.91 -2.75
N TRP A 162 -25.09 -19.23 -3.64
CA TRP A 162 -24.49 -20.56 -3.74
C TRP A 162 -23.78 -20.94 -2.43
N ARG A 163 -22.93 -20.05 -1.88
CA ARG A 163 -22.24 -20.27 -0.61
C ARG A 163 -23.22 -20.47 0.56
N GLN A 164 -24.29 -19.72 0.65
CA GLN A 164 -25.30 -19.89 1.70
C GLN A 164 -26.01 -21.23 1.58
N HIS A 165 -26.40 -21.63 0.37
CA HIS A 165 -27.02 -22.94 0.14
C HIS A 165 -26.10 -24.08 0.59
N TRP A 166 -24.87 -24.10 0.13
CA TRP A 166 -23.93 -25.17 0.46
C TRP A 166 -23.48 -25.15 1.92
N ARG A 167 -23.43 -23.98 2.56
CA ARG A 167 -23.16 -23.87 4.00
C ARG A 167 -24.21 -24.66 4.79
N ALA A 168 -25.48 -24.53 4.48
CA ALA A 168 -26.56 -25.27 5.12
C ALA A 168 -26.43 -26.77 4.88
N VAL A 169 -26.15 -27.20 3.65
CA VAL A 169 -25.95 -28.60 3.28
C VAL A 169 -24.74 -29.21 4.00
N PHE A 170 -23.59 -28.53 3.98
CA PHE A 170 -22.40 -29.02 4.67
C PHE A 170 -22.59 -29.05 6.18
N HIS A 171 -23.27 -28.05 6.78
CA HIS A 171 -23.59 -28.05 8.19
C HIS A 171 -24.40 -29.28 8.57
N ASP A 172 -25.46 -29.63 7.81
CA ASP A 172 -26.24 -30.83 8.05
C ASP A 172 -25.42 -32.12 7.96
N TYR A 173 -24.54 -32.21 6.94
CA TYR A 173 -23.60 -33.34 6.82
C TYR A 173 -22.66 -33.46 8.01
N TRP A 174 -22.01 -32.36 8.42
CA TRP A 174 -21.06 -32.36 9.53
C TRP A 174 -21.72 -32.72 10.87
N TYR A 175 -22.89 -32.24 11.15
CA TYR A 175 -23.56 -32.45 12.45
C TYR A 175 -24.42 -33.71 12.52
N ARG A 176 -24.90 -34.24 11.41
CA ARG A 176 -25.86 -35.36 11.44
C ARG A 176 -25.34 -36.62 10.78
N ARG A 177 -24.43 -36.54 9.81
CA ARG A 177 -24.05 -37.67 8.97
C ARG A 177 -22.62 -38.18 9.19
N TYR A 178 -21.72 -37.33 9.64
CA TYR A 178 -20.37 -37.78 10.01
C TYR A 178 -20.35 -38.26 11.44
N THR A 179 -20.01 -39.55 11.63
CA THR A 179 -19.80 -40.13 12.96
C THR A 179 -18.35 -40.00 13.37
N TYR A 180 -18.09 -39.77 14.65
CA TYR A 180 -16.74 -39.78 15.17
C TYR A 180 -16.13 -41.18 15.01
N LEU A 181 -14.92 -41.23 14.49
CA LEU A 181 -14.16 -42.47 14.29
C LEU A 181 -13.60 -43.05 15.59
N GLY A 182 -13.64 -42.30 16.67
CA GLY A 182 -13.15 -42.71 17.95
C GLY A 182 -13.54 -41.77 19.09
N TYR A 183 -13.11 -42.09 20.29
CA TYR A 183 -13.34 -41.28 21.50
C TYR A 183 -12.15 -41.36 22.45
N TRP A 184 -12.01 -40.32 23.28
CA TRP A 184 -11.03 -40.27 24.33
C TRP A 184 -11.57 -40.92 25.62
N ARG A 185 -10.75 -41.79 26.24
CA ARG A 185 -11.03 -42.36 27.54
C ARG A 185 -9.72 -42.56 28.28
N ASP A 186 -9.66 -42.12 29.52
CA ASP A 186 -8.50 -42.27 30.41
C ASP A 186 -7.15 -41.79 29.81
N GLY A 187 -7.22 -40.71 28.99
CA GLY A 187 -6.04 -40.15 28.33
C GLY A 187 -5.62 -40.83 27.03
N TYR A 188 -6.35 -41.83 26.55
CA TYR A 188 -6.08 -42.58 25.33
C TYR A 188 -7.20 -42.43 24.32
N TRP A 189 -6.81 -42.48 23.02
CA TRP A 189 -7.76 -42.47 21.93
C TRP A 189 -8.14 -43.88 21.52
N TYR A 190 -9.43 -44.17 21.48
CA TYR A 190 -9.98 -45.44 21.03
C TYR A 190 -10.78 -45.26 19.75
N TYR A 191 -10.52 -46.11 18.76
CA TYR A 191 -11.36 -46.17 17.56
C TYR A 191 -12.67 -46.88 17.87
N ARG A 192 -13.72 -46.46 17.14
CA ARG A 192 -15.05 -47.08 17.24
C ARG A 192 -15.14 -48.31 16.35
#